data_f43e963fcffa704ef484508427f58e11
#
_entry.id   f43e963fcffa704ef484508427f58e11
#
_cell.length_a   1.000
_cell.length_b   1.000
_cell.length_c   1.000
_cell.angle_alpha   90.00
_cell.angle_beta   90.00
_cell.angle_gamma   90.00
#
_symmetry.space_group_name_H-M   'P 1'
#
loop_
_entity.id
_entity.type
_entity.pdbx_description
1 polymer ?
#
loop_
_entity_poly.entity_id
_entity_poly.type
_entity_poly.pdbx_seq_one_letter_code
_entity_poly.pdbx_strand_id
1 'polypeptide(L)'
;MKKINLISIIATVFFALIFNQTINAQAKKPTIMVVPSDVWCNEHGYMKSFNNQGEIIKVPDYKKAFQENADLLLVISKINGLMADRGFPLKNLESEIKSLEAESAEDALITSKNGAEISESPIDKLRKSAKADIVMQLTWKLNVTGPKKSVTFNLQGLDSYTNKQIATAVGTGSPSFSAEVSLLLEEAVLNHIDNFNASLQSHFDDLFANGREIKVRIKKFDSWASDLETEFDGQELGLIIEDWMSSNTVKGRFSTTNATNNLMLFEQVRIPLFDDNGNATDARRYMSKLQKFLQAAPYKIPVKLMTKGLGEVVLILGDK
;
A
#
# COMPACT_ATOMS: atom_id res chain seq x y z
N MET A 1 38.87 28.99 47.71
CA MET A 1 38.68 28.06 46.56
C MET A 1 37.77 26.94 47.01
N LYS A 2 36.50 26.86 46.51
CA LYS A 2 35.57 25.79 46.87
C LYS A 2 36.00 24.47 46.19
N LYS A 3 36.28 23.43 46.95
CA LYS A 3 36.52 22.08 46.45
C LYS A 3 35.19 21.61 45.82
N ILE A 4 35.10 21.57 44.51
CA ILE A 4 34.00 20.91 43.80
C ILE A 4 34.17 19.40 44.04
N ASN A 5 33.16 18.79 44.66
CA ASN A 5 33.22 17.36 44.97
C ASN A 5 33.17 16.55 43.67
N LEU A 6 34.24 15.80 43.41
CA LEU A 6 34.36 14.88 42.26
C LEU A 6 33.15 13.94 42.15
N ILE A 7 32.56 13.53 43.27
CA ILE A 7 31.36 12.70 43.35
C ILE A 7 30.14 13.38 42.74
N SER A 8 30.01 14.72 42.87
CA SER A 8 28.89 15.47 42.27
C SER A 8 28.98 15.54 40.75
N ILE A 9 30.20 15.62 40.20
CA ILE A 9 30.43 15.63 38.75
C ILE A 9 30.17 14.22 38.17
N ILE A 10 30.61 13.15 38.83
CA ILE A 10 30.38 11.77 38.41
C ILE A 10 28.89 11.44 38.47
N ALA A 11 28.12 11.90 39.48
CA ALA A 11 26.68 11.70 39.56
C ALA A 11 25.93 12.45 38.45
N THR A 12 26.35 13.66 38.07
CA THR A 12 25.73 14.45 37.00
C THR A 12 26.00 13.83 35.62
N VAL A 13 27.19 13.31 35.39
CA VAL A 13 27.53 12.60 34.12
C VAL A 13 26.80 11.27 34.01
N PHE A 14 26.64 10.54 35.12
CA PHE A 14 25.88 9.29 35.15
C PHE A 14 24.39 9.52 34.92
N PHE A 15 23.83 10.62 35.45
CA PHE A 15 22.44 11.01 35.22
C PHE A 15 22.19 11.47 33.78
N ALA A 16 23.15 12.14 33.13
CA ALA A 16 23.06 12.54 31.73
C ALA A 16 23.13 11.36 30.76
N LEU A 17 23.82 10.27 31.12
CA LEU A 17 23.92 9.04 30.31
C LEU A 17 22.64 8.18 30.34
N ILE A 18 21.83 8.28 31.43
CA ILE A 18 20.57 7.53 31.55
C ILE A 18 19.44 8.16 30.71
N PHE A 19 19.51 9.44 30.37
CA PHE A 19 18.48 10.15 29.60
C PHE A 19 18.64 10.06 28.07
N ASN A 20 19.67 9.39 27.55
CA ASN A 20 19.75 9.06 26.14
C ASN A 20 19.02 7.74 25.78
N GLN A 21 17.88 7.47 26.38
CA GLN A 21 16.93 6.55 25.82
C GLN A 21 16.32 7.24 24.59
N THR A 22 16.84 6.98 23.41
CA THR A 22 16.12 7.23 22.18
C THR A 22 14.76 6.56 22.36
N ILE A 23 13.72 7.36 22.51
CA ILE A 23 12.34 6.91 22.37
C ILE A 23 12.26 6.44 20.91
N ASN A 24 12.56 5.16 20.68
CA ASN A 24 12.14 4.51 19.46
C ASN A 24 10.62 4.53 19.51
N ALA A 25 10.02 5.59 18.97
CA ALA A 25 8.61 5.57 18.65
C ALA A 25 8.44 4.30 17.82
N GLN A 26 7.74 3.31 18.40
CA GLN A 26 7.54 2.02 17.75
C GLN A 26 6.84 2.31 16.44
N ALA A 27 7.60 2.32 15.36
CA ALA A 27 7.11 2.62 14.04
C ALA A 27 5.92 1.69 13.78
N LYS A 28 4.78 2.27 13.40
CA LYS A 28 3.56 1.51 13.13
C LYS A 28 3.91 0.40 12.14
N LYS A 29 3.82 -0.85 12.57
CA LYS A 29 4.03 -1.99 11.67
C LYS A 29 3.10 -1.86 10.47
N PRO A 30 3.58 -2.11 9.24
CA PRO A 30 2.74 -2.11 8.06
C PRO A 30 1.53 -3.03 8.24
N THR A 31 0.39 -2.57 7.74
CA THR A 31 -0.85 -3.35 7.79
C THR A 31 -0.87 -4.35 6.65
N ILE A 32 -1.13 -5.61 6.98
CA ILE A 32 -1.17 -6.71 6.00
C ILE A 32 -2.58 -7.29 5.96
N MET A 33 -3.02 -7.72 4.78
CA MET A 33 -4.28 -8.42 4.57
C MET A 33 -4.07 -9.58 3.60
N VAL A 34 -4.67 -10.74 3.85
CA VAL A 34 -4.66 -11.86 2.91
C VAL A 34 -5.97 -11.96 2.16
N VAL A 35 -5.89 -12.18 0.84
CA VAL A 35 -7.04 -12.37 -0.06
C VAL A 35 -6.83 -13.61 -0.92
N PRO A 36 -7.89 -14.32 -1.35
CA PRO A 36 -7.75 -15.31 -2.41
C PRO A 36 -7.34 -14.60 -3.72
N SER A 37 -6.50 -15.24 -4.52
CA SER A 37 -6.07 -14.68 -5.80
C SER A 37 -7.20 -14.63 -6.83
N ASP A 38 -7.03 -13.78 -7.85
CA ASP A 38 -7.98 -13.68 -8.97
C ASP A 38 -8.15 -15.03 -9.69
N VAL A 39 -7.05 -15.78 -9.85
CA VAL A 39 -7.08 -17.11 -10.48
C VAL A 39 -7.93 -18.06 -9.64
N TRP A 40 -7.70 -18.11 -8.33
CA TRP A 40 -8.49 -18.96 -7.44
C TRP A 40 -9.97 -18.59 -7.45
N CYS A 41 -10.29 -17.29 -7.40
CA CYS A 41 -11.67 -16.81 -7.48
C CYS A 41 -12.33 -17.17 -8.81
N ASN A 42 -11.58 -17.06 -9.92
CA ASN A 42 -12.09 -17.40 -11.25
C ASN A 42 -12.37 -18.91 -11.39
N GLU A 43 -11.46 -19.76 -10.93
CA GLU A 43 -11.62 -21.24 -10.97
C GLU A 43 -12.81 -21.71 -10.16
N HIS A 44 -13.19 -20.99 -9.08
CA HIS A 44 -14.31 -21.32 -8.20
C HIS A 44 -15.61 -20.57 -8.52
N GLY A 45 -15.63 -19.74 -9.58
CA GLY A 45 -16.83 -19.01 -9.99
C GLY A 45 -17.16 -17.80 -9.14
N TYR A 46 -16.19 -17.26 -8.39
CA TYR A 46 -16.33 -16.09 -7.52
C TYR A 46 -15.82 -14.82 -8.21
N MET A 47 -16.37 -14.53 -9.40
CA MET A 47 -16.09 -13.31 -10.14
C MET A 47 -17.36 -12.51 -10.36
N LYS A 48 -17.23 -11.16 -10.42
CA LYS A 48 -18.33 -10.24 -10.79
C LYS A 48 -17.87 -9.24 -11.83
N SER A 49 -18.85 -8.70 -12.57
CA SER A 49 -18.59 -7.64 -13.55
C SER A 49 -18.37 -6.30 -12.87
N PHE A 50 -17.38 -5.56 -13.33
CA PHE A 50 -17.07 -4.20 -12.90
C PHE A 50 -16.93 -3.28 -14.12
N ASN A 51 -17.59 -2.13 -14.08
CA ASN A 51 -17.46 -1.12 -15.13
C ASN A 51 -16.27 -0.21 -14.83
N ASN A 52 -15.19 -0.39 -15.57
CA ASN A 52 -13.98 0.42 -15.48
C ASN A 52 -14.01 1.49 -16.58
N GLN A 53 -14.67 2.63 -16.32
CA GLN A 53 -14.74 3.77 -17.23
C GLN A 53 -15.31 3.44 -18.63
N GLY A 54 -16.30 2.57 -18.68
CA GLY A 54 -16.95 2.13 -19.93
C GLY A 54 -16.52 0.75 -20.41
N GLU A 55 -15.41 0.22 -19.91
CA GLU A 55 -14.99 -1.16 -20.17
C GLU A 55 -15.50 -2.09 -19.05
N ILE A 56 -16.16 -3.19 -19.42
CA ILE A 56 -16.62 -4.19 -18.46
C ILE A 56 -15.54 -5.24 -18.28
N ILE A 57 -14.96 -5.27 -17.08
CA ILE A 57 -13.95 -6.26 -16.68
C ILE A 57 -14.51 -7.19 -15.60
N LYS A 58 -13.94 -8.40 -15.47
CA LYS A 58 -14.24 -9.30 -14.35
C LYS A 58 -13.25 -9.08 -13.22
N VAL A 59 -13.79 -8.99 -11.99
CA VAL A 59 -13.02 -8.82 -10.77
C VAL A 59 -13.48 -9.83 -9.72
N PRO A 60 -12.64 -10.20 -8.73
CA PRO A 60 -13.02 -11.09 -7.65
C PRO A 60 -14.25 -10.60 -6.87
N ASP A 61 -15.16 -11.52 -6.57
CA ASP A 61 -16.26 -11.31 -5.65
C ASP A 61 -15.94 -11.97 -4.30
N TYR A 62 -15.12 -11.32 -3.51
CA TYR A 62 -14.68 -11.81 -2.20
C TYR A 62 -15.86 -12.08 -1.26
N LYS A 63 -16.93 -11.25 -1.33
CA LYS A 63 -18.13 -11.47 -0.50
C LYS A 63 -18.76 -12.80 -0.79
N LYS A 64 -19.05 -13.08 -2.06
CA LYS A 64 -19.63 -14.34 -2.52
C LYS A 64 -18.73 -15.52 -2.14
N ALA A 65 -17.41 -15.38 -2.34
CA ALA A 65 -16.43 -16.40 -2.00
C ALA A 65 -16.50 -16.79 -0.51
N PHE A 66 -16.56 -15.81 0.40
CA PHE A 66 -16.69 -16.09 1.85
C PHE A 66 -18.04 -16.66 2.26
N GLN A 67 -19.12 -16.28 1.57
CA GLN A 67 -20.46 -16.79 1.89
C GLN A 67 -20.69 -18.21 1.42
N GLU A 68 -20.05 -18.62 0.33
CA GLU A 68 -20.32 -19.91 -0.33
C GLU A 68 -19.20 -20.95 -0.12
N ASN A 69 -18.03 -20.57 0.41
CA ASN A 69 -16.88 -21.45 0.56
C ASN A 69 -16.35 -21.48 2.00
N ALA A 70 -16.77 -22.49 2.76
CA ALA A 70 -16.32 -22.65 4.15
C ALA A 70 -14.81 -22.92 4.28
N ASP A 71 -14.21 -23.63 3.32
CA ASP A 71 -12.77 -23.92 3.32
C ASP A 71 -11.95 -22.62 3.20
N LEU A 72 -12.44 -21.65 2.42
CA LEU A 72 -11.78 -20.34 2.29
C LEU A 72 -11.63 -19.66 3.66
N LEU A 73 -12.70 -19.63 4.46
CA LEU A 73 -12.68 -19.01 5.79
C LEU A 73 -11.63 -19.69 6.69
N LEU A 74 -11.62 -21.03 6.71
CA LEU A 74 -10.66 -21.79 7.51
C LEU A 74 -9.22 -21.56 7.04
N VAL A 75 -8.99 -21.59 5.74
CA VAL A 75 -7.68 -21.31 5.12
C VAL A 75 -7.17 -19.94 5.46
N ILE A 76 -7.97 -18.89 5.28
CA ILE A 76 -7.60 -17.52 5.62
C ILE A 76 -7.30 -17.37 7.11
N SER A 77 -8.10 -18.00 7.97
CA SER A 77 -7.89 -17.99 9.43
C SER A 77 -6.56 -18.66 9.82
N LYS A 78 -6.20 -19.77 9.17
CA LYS A 78 -4.91 -20.44 9.40
C LYS A 78 -3.73 -19.57 8.98
N ILE A 79 -3.77 -18.95 7.80
CA ILE A 79 -2.72 -18.01 7.36
C ILE A 79 -2.61 -16.83 8.32
N ASN A 80 -3.74 -16.26 8.77
CA ASN A 80 -3.74 -15.18 9.75
C ASN A 80 -3.03 -15.59 11.05
N GLY A 81 -3.32 -16.79 11.57
CA GLY A 81 -2.64 -17.33 12.76
C GLY A 81 -1.13 -17.48 12.55
N LEU A 82 -0.72 -18.15 11.46
CA LEU A 82 0.69 -18.34 11.12
C LEU A 82 1.48 -17.04 11.03
N MET A 83 0.88 -16.00 10.46
CA MET A 83 1.51 -14.69 10.33
C MET A 83 1.53 -13.93 11.66
N ALA A 84 0.45 -14.02 12.44
CA ALA A 84 0.37 -13.40 13.77
C ALA A 84 1.45 -13.96 14.72
N ASP A 85 1.66 -15.28 14.73
CA ASP A 85 2.69 -15.96 15.54
C ASP A 85 4.12 -15.48 15.17
N ARG A 86 4.31 -15.00 13.94
CA ARG A 86 5.57 -14.43 13.45
C ARG A 86 5.67 -12.91 13.62
N GLY A 87 4.71 -12.32 14.33
CA GLY A 87 4.68 -10.88 14.61
C GLY A 87 4.12 -10.00 13.50
N PHE A 88 3.40 -10.61 12.53
CA PHE A 88 2.71 -9.92 11.44
C PHE A 88 1.19 -10.10 11.56
N PRO A 89 0.50 -9.40 12.49
CA PRO A 89 -0.95 -9.51 12.60
C PRO A 89 -1.63 -8.97 11.34
N LEU A 90 -2.60 -9.73 10.80
CA LEU A 90 -3.31 -9.38 9.58
C LEU A 90 -4.67 -8.77 9.87
N LYS A 91 -5.11 -7.90 8.97
CA LYS A 91 -6.51 -7.46 8.89
C LYS A 91 -7.41 -8.62 8.47
N ASN A 92 -8.55 -8.73 9.13
CA ASN A 92 -9.55 -9.75 8.78
C ASN A 92 -10.33 -9.31 7.54
N LEU A 93 -10.18 -10.04 6.44
CA LEU A 93 -10.79 -9.72 5.15
C LEU A 93 -12.33 -9.66 5.20
N GLU A 94 -12.97 -10.59 5.90
CA GLU A 94 -14.44 -10.62 6.03
C GLU A 94 -14.96 -9.35 6.74
N SER A 95 -14.30 -8.95 7.83
CA SER A 95 -14.65 -7.75 8.57
C SER A 95 -14.44 -6.47 7.73
N GLU A 96 -13.36 -6.40 6.96
CA GLU A 96 -13.09 -5.26 6.08
C GLU A 96 -14.12 -5.17 4.94
N ILE A 97 -14.57 -6.29 4.38
CA ILE A 97 -15.65 -6.31 3.37
C ILE A 97 -16.95 -5.77 3.96
N LYS A 98 -17.33 -6.20 5.18
CA LYS A 98 -18.54 -5.71 5.86
C LYS A 98 -18.45 -4.22 6.17
N SER A 99 -17.29 -3.72 6.61
CA SER A 99 -17.07 -2.30 6.84
C SER A 99 -17.20 -1.48 5.57
N LEU A 100 -16.61 -1.95 4.46
CA LEU A 100 -16.70 -1.29 3.16
C LEU A 100 -18.14 -1.22 2.62
N GLU A 101 -18.95 -2.25 2.88
CA GLU A 101 -20.36 -2.26 2.49
C GLU A 101 -21.17 -1.24 3.30
N ALA A 102 -20.91 -1.14 4.61
CA ALA A 102 -21.55 -0.16 5.48
C ALA A 102 -21.20 1.26 5.04
N GLU A 103 -19.90 1.55 4.81
CA GLU A 103 -19.43 2.84 4.29
C GLU A 103 -20.10 3.19 2.93
N SER A 104 -20.17 2.22 2.01
CA SER A 104 -20.81 2.42 0.70
C SER A 104 -22.31 2.70 0.79
N ALA A 105 -23.00 2.11 1.77
CA ALA A 105 -24.41 2.37 2.01
C ALA A 105 -24.63 3.77 2.62
N GLU A 106 -23.75 4.21 3.54
CA GLU A 106 -23.76 5.56 4.11
C GLU A 106 -23.48 6.62 3.04
N ASP A 107 -22.46 6.41 2.21
CA ASP A 107 -22.10 7.30 1.11
C ASP A 107 -23.27 7.46 0.10
N ALA A 108 -24.00 6.39 -0.18
CA ALA A 108 -25.16 6.44 -1.07
C ALA A 108 -26.31 7.32 -0.54
N LEU A 109 -26.39 7.51 0.78
CA LEU A 109 -27.39 8.40 1.41
C LEU A 109 -26.97 9.87 1.37
N ILE A 110 -25.67 10.16 1.29
CA ILE A 110 -25.12 11.51 1.47
C ILE A 110 -24.72 12.14 0.12
N THR A 111 -24.26 11.34 -0.84
CA THR A 111 -23.74 11.85 -2.13
C THR A 111 -24.83 11.98 -3.18
N SER A 112 -25.09 13.21 -3.62
CA SER A 112 -25.69 13.45 -4.93
C SER A 112 -24.69 13.13 -6.03
N LYS A 113 -25.11 12.44 -7.09
CA LYS A 113 -24.33 11.83 -8.20
C LYS A 113 -23.45 12.75 -9.07
N ASN A 114 -22.94 13.87 -8.58
CA ASN A 114 -22.31 14.91 -9.39
C ASN A 114 -20.82 15.13 -9.07
N GLY A 115 -20.04 14.07 -8.91
CA GLY A 115 -18.57 14.18 -8.84
C GLY A 115 -17.92 13.31 -9.91
N ALA A 116 -17.05 13.89 -10.76
CA ALA A 116 -16.14 13.11 -11.58
C ALA A 116 -15.10 12.46 -10.67
N GLU A 117 -15.44 11.31 -10.10
CA GLU A 117 -14.51 10.49 -9.34
C GLU A 117 -13.78 9.52 -10.29
N ILE A 118 -12.50 9.27 -10.03
CA ILE A 118 -11.77 8.20 -10.71
C ILE A 118 -12.43 6.88 -10.28
N SER A 119 -12.86 6.08 -11.26
CA SER A 119 -13.41 4.75 -10.98
C SER A 119 -12.33 3.88 -10.31
N GLU A 120 -12.56 3.47 -9.07
CA GLU A 120 -11.66 2.58 -8.33
C GLU A 120 -12.19 1.15 -8.38
N SER A 121 -11.28 0.20 -8.60
CA SER A 121 -11.63 -1.22 -8.58
C SER A 121 -12.06 -1.66 -7.16
N PRO A 122 -12.86 -2.73 -7.01
CA PRO A 122 -13.23 -3.25 -5.70
C PRO A 122 -12.04 -3.60 -4.81
N ILE A 123 -10.95 -4.09 -5.37
CA ILE A 123 -9.73 -4.39 -4.59
C ILE A 123 -9.02 -3.11 -4.14
N ASP A 124 -9.03 -2.03 -4.94
CA ASP A 124 -8.42 -0.76 -4.54
C ASP A 124 -9.22 -0.09 -3.43
N LYS A 125 -10.55 -0.17 -3.49
CA LYS A 125 -11.43 0.28 -2.40
C LYS A 125 -11.17 -0.50 -1.12
N LEU A 126 -11.03 -1.83 -1.22
CA LEU A 126 -10.74 -2.69 -0.08
C LEU A 126 -9.35 -2.37 0.52
N ARG A 127 -8.33 -2.18 -0.31
CA ARG A 127 -6.98 -1.77 0.14
C ARG A 127 -7.02 -0.44 0.88
N LYS A 128 -7.80 0.53 0.40
CA LYS A 128 -7.97 1.84 1.02
C LYS A 128 -8.70 1.76 2.36
N SER A 129 -9.84 1.08 2.42
CA SER A 129 -10.63 0.92 3.65
C SER A 129 -9.81 0.19 4.72
N ALA A 130 -9.20 -0.94 4.38
CA ALA A 130 -8.33 -1.69 5.27
C ALA A 130 -7.03 -0.96 5.62
N LYS A 131 -6.64 0.07 4.86
CA LYS A 131 -5.30 0.68 4.91
C LYS A 131 -4.21 -0.40 4.85
N ALA A 132 -4.41 -1.39 3.99
CA ALA A 132 -3.50 -2.52 3.84
C ALA A 132 -2.28 -2.09 3.03
N ASP A 133 -1.14 -1.94 3.69
CA ASP A 133 0.14 -1.62 3.04
C ASP A 133 0.60 -2.77 2.14
N ILE A 134 0.33 -4.00 2.58
CA ILE A 134 0.66 -5.23 1.86
C ILE A 134 -0.60 -6.08 1.68
N VAL A 135 -0.83 -6.55 0.46
CA VAL A 135 -1.85 -7.56 0.17
C VAL A 135 -1.16 -8.88 -0.16
N MET A 136 -1.47 -9.91 0.63
CA MET A 136 -1.03 -11.27 0.37
C MET A 136 -2.09 -11.98 -0.47
N GLN A 137 -1.74 -12.33 -1.71
CA GLN A 137 -2.60 -13.11 -2.60
C GLN A 137 -2.30 -14.59 -2.45
N LEU A 138 -3.30 -15.39 -2.09
CA LEU A 138 -3.19 -16.81 -1.90
C LEU A 138 -3.93 -17.58 -2.98
N THR A 139 -3.22 -18.46 -3.65
CA THR A 139 -3.78 -19.50 -4.54
C THR A 139 -3.47 -20.86 -3.95
N TRP A 140 -4.43 -21.78 -3.94
CA TRP A 140 -4.16 -23.16 -3.58
C TRP A 140 -4.97 -24.13 -4.44
N LYS A 141 -4.45 -25.34 -4.57
CA LYS A 141 -5.09 -26.44 -5.29
C LYS A 141 -4.94 -27.72 -4.50
N LEU A 142 -6.05 -28.45 -4.39
CA LEU A 142 -6.06 -29.78 -3.82
C LEU A 142 -5.61 -30.80 -4.87
N ASN A 143 -4.55 -31.53 -4.56
CA ASN A 143 -4.08 -32.65 -5.36
C ASN A 143 -4.59 -33.96 -4.75
N VAL A 144 -5.14 -34.85 -5.59
CA VAL A 144 -5.64 -36.16 -5.18
C VAL A 144 -4.83 -37.23 -5.91
N THR A 145 -4.15 -38.11 -5.14
CA THR A 145 -3.35 -39.20 -5.70
C THR A 145 -3.76 -40.51 -5.00
N GLY A 146 -4.63 -41.27 -5.64
CA GLY A 146 -5.29 -42.41 -5.00
C GLY A 146 -6.09 -41.95 -3.77
N PRO A 147 -5.93 -42.58 -2.59
CA PRO A 147 -6.64 -42.18 -1.38
C PRO A 147 -6.00 -40.97 -0.65
N LYS A 148 -4.85 -40.50 -1.11
CA LYS A 148 -4.11 -39.40 -0.46
C LYS A 148 -4.42 -38.05 -1.08
N LYS A 149 -4.45 -37.02 -0.24
CA LYS A 149 -4.64 -35.64 -0.62
C LYS A 149 -3.43 -34.82 -0.20
N SER A 150 -3.01 -33.86 -1.00
CA SER A 150 -2.02 -32.83 -0.66
C SER A 150 -2.46 -31.48 -1.20
N VAL A 151 -1.88 -30.40 -0.70
CA VAL A 151 -2.17 -29.05 -1.20
C VAL A 151 -0.91 -28.45 -1.79
N THR A 152 -1.03 -27.93 -3.02
CA THR A 152 -0.05 -27.01 -3.62
C THR A 152 -0.55 -25.60 -3.43
N PHE A 153 0.32 -24.69 -3.01
CA PHE A 153 -0.02 -23.28 -2.81
C PHE A 153 0.98 -22.35 -3.47
N ASN A 154 0.51 -21.13 -3.72
CA ASN A 154 1.31 -19.95 -4.09
C ASN A 154 0.82 -18.77 -3.26
N LEU A 155 1.70 -18.20 -2.44
CA LEU A 155 1.47 -17.03 -1.62
C LEU A 155 2.38 -15.91 -2.11
N GLN A 156 1.78 -14.77 -2.53
CA GLN A 156 2.48 -13.62 -3.04
C GLN A 156 2.18 -12.39 -2.16
N GLY A 157 3.22 -11.72 -1.69
CA GLY A 157 3.11 -10.43 -1.00
C GLY A 157 3.27 -9.29 -1.99
N LEU A 158 2.25 -8.46 -2.14
CA LEU A 158 2.21 -7.30 -3.03
C LEU A 158 2.16 -6.02 -2.23
N ASP A 159 3.08 -5.11 -2.49
CA ASP A 159 3.03 -3.75 -1.96
C ASP A 159 1.85 -2.99 -2.59
N SER A 160 0.94 -2.46 -1.77
CA SER A 160 -0.30 -1.81 -2.23
C SER A 160 -0.09 -0.43 -2.84
N TYR A 161 1.08 0.17 -2.65
CA TYR A 161 1.43 1.47 -3.20
C TYR A 161 2.04 1.38 -4.59
N THR A 162 2.84 0.33 -4.81
CA THR A 162 3.62 0.16 -6.06
C THR A 162 3.12 -0.98 -6.92
N ASN A 163 2.30 -1.90 -6.38
CA ASN A 163 1.93 -3.20 -6.94
C ASN A 163 3.15 -4.12 -7.21
N LYS A 164 4.31 -3.84 -6.62
CA LYS A 164 5.47 -4.73 -6.72
C LYS A 164 5.28 -5.97 -5.87
N GLN A 165 5.65 -7.12 -6.41
CA GLN A 165 5.76 -8.35 -5.61
C GLN A 165 7.03 -8.27 -4.77
N ILE A 166 6.87 -8.30 -3.45
CA ILE A 166 7.94 -8.12 -2.47
C ILE A 166 8.31 -9.41 -1.75
N ALA A 167 7.42 -10.38 -1.73
CA ALA A 167 7.65 -11.69 -1.11
C ALA A 167 6.89 -12.78 -1.87
N THR A 168 7.40 -14.00 -1.84
CA THR A 168 6.71 -15.17 -2.40
C THR A 168 7.06 -16.43 -1.61
N ALA A 169 6.06 -17.32 -1.48
CA ALA A 169 6.25 -18.70 -1.03
C ALA A 169 5.39 -19.61 -1.91
N VAL A 170 6.02 -20.65 -2.45
CA VAL A 170 5.36 -21.64 -3.30
C VAL A 170 5.80 -23.02 -2.82
N GLY A 171 4.86 -23.95 -2.70
CA GLY A 171 5.20 -25.30 -2.30
C GLY A 171 4.03 -26.25 -2.37
N THR A 172 4.35 -27.53 -2.15
CA THR A 172 3.37 -28.61 -2.04
C THR A 172 3.60 -29.34 -0.72
N GLY A 173 2.55 -29.47 0.07
CA GLY A 173 2.57 -30.19 1.34
C GLY A 173 2.66 -31.70 1.17
N SER A 174 2.99 -32.39 2.26
CA SER A 174 3.04 -33.84 2.30
C SER A 174 1.62 -34.46 2.09
N PRO A 175 1.51 -35.59 1.35
CA PRO A 175 0.24 -36.25 1.16
C PRO A 175 -0.31 -36.87 2.45
N SER A 176 -1.60 -36.67 2.76
CA SER A 176 -2.29 -37.23 3.91
C SER A 176 -3.53 -38.04 3.46
N PHE A 177 -3.94 -39.02 4.26
CA PHE A 177 -5.14 -39.80 4.01
C PHE A 177 -6.42 -39.16 4.54
N SER A 178 -6.32 -38.35 5.60
CA SER A 178 -7.49 -37.91 6.38
C SER A 178 -7.48 -36.42 6.76
N ALA A 179 -6.40 -35.68 6.47
CA ALA A 179 -6.31 -34.26 6.85
C ALA A 179 -7.26 -33.40 5.99
N GLU A 180 -7.84 -32.39 6.63
CA GLU A 180 -8.65 -31.38 5.98
C GLU A 180 -7.79 -30.42 5.13
N VAL A 181 -8.39 -29.75 4.16
CA VAL A 181 -7.69 -28.84 3.23
C VAL A 181 -6.96 -27.73 3.99
N SER A 182 -7.57 -27.16 5.01
CA SER A 182 -6.97 -26.09 5.83
C SER A 182 -5.71 -26.54 6.57
N LEU A 183 -5.70 -27.79 7.09
CA LEU A 183 -4.54 -28.36 7.77
C LEU A 183 -3.43 -28.71 6.77
N LEU A 184 -3.78 -29.31 5.63
CA LEU A 184 -2.82 -29.59 4.55
C LEU A 184 -2.15 -28.31 4.03
N LEU A 185 -2.90 -27.22 3.94
CA LEU A 185 -2.34 -25.92 3.53
C LEU A 185 -1.44 -25.33 4.63
N GLU A 186 -1.87 -25.39 5.90
CA GLU A 186 -1.07 -24.93 7.03
C GLU A 186 0.31 -25.59 7.04
N GLU A 187 0.37 -26.92 6.96
CA GLU A 187 1.60 -27.68 6.91
C GLU A 187 2.48 -27.33 5.69
N ALA A 188 1.85 -27.20 4.52
CA ALA A 188 2.54 -26.80 3.30
C ALA A 188 3.18 -25.41 3.44
N VAL A 189 2.43 -24.44 3.97
CA VAL A 189 2.91 -23.06 4.16
C VAL A 189 4.01 -23.01 5.21
N LEU A 190 3.87 -23.70 6.33
CA LEU A 190 4.87 -23.74 7.41
C LEU A 190 6.28 -24.09 6.91
N ASN A 191 6.38 -25.00 5.95
CA ASN A 191 7.66 -25.45 5.40
C ASN A 191 8.33 -24.43 4.46
N HIS A 192 7.60 -23.37 4.02
CA HIS A 192 8.08 -22.43 3.01
C HIS A 192 7.97 -20.95 3.42
N ILE A 193 7.43 -20.66 4.61
CA ILE A 193 7.08 -19.30 5.02
C ILE A 193 8.26 -18.45 5.49
N ASP A 194 9.37 -19.06 5.90
CA ASP A 194 10.47 -18.31 6.53
C ASP A 194 11.16 -17.35 5.56
N ASN A 195 11.40 -17.78 4.32
CA ASN A 195 11.95 -16.89 3.28
C ASN A 195 10.96 -15.77 2.91
N PHE A 196 9.67 -16.08 2.90
CA PHE A 196 8.62 -15.09 2.68
C PHE A 196 8.66 -14.00 3.78
N ASN A 197 8.73 -14.41 5.04
CA ASN A 197 8.81 -13.49 6.17
C ASN A 197 10.09 -12.66 6.17
N ALA A 198 11.24 -13.26 5.81
CA ALA A 198 12.50 -12.53 5.66
C ALA A 198 12.40 -11.46 4.55
N SER A 199 11.75 -11.76 3.43
CA SER A 199 11.52 -10.80 2.35
C SER A 199 10.58 -9.68 2.78
N LEU A 200 9.50 -9.98 3.52
CA LEU A 200 8.61 -8.97 4.11
C LEU A 200 9.39 -8.05 5.06
N GLN A 201 10.19 -8.61 5.96
CA GLN A 201 10.97 -7.83 6.90
C GLN A 201 11.97 -6.91 6.18
N SER A 202 12.69 -7.42 5.18
CA SER A 202 13.61 -6.64 4.36
C SER A 202 12.90 -5.47 3.65
N HIS A 203 11.67 -5.69 3.14
CA HIS A 203 10.87 -4.63 2.55
C HIS A 203 10.49 -3.57 3.59
N PHE A 204 10.12 -3.96 4.80
CA PHE A 204 9.79 -3.01 5.86
C PHE A 204 11.01 -2.21 6.30
N ASP A 205 12.17 -2.84 6.40
CA ASP A 205 13.43 -2.15 6.71
C ASP A 205 13.77 -1.11 5.63
N ASP A 206 13.54 -1.44 4.34
CA ASP A 206 13.69 -0.48 3.24
C ASP A 206 12.71 0.71 3.35
N LEU A 207 11.43 0.44 3.67
CA LEU A 207 10.44 1.48 3.88
C LEU A 207 10.85 2.45 5.00
N PHE A 208 11.39 1.94 6.12
CA PHE A 208 11.84 2.78 7.23
C PHE A 208 13.11 3.55 6.91
N ALA A 209 14.06 2.93 6.21
CA ALA A 209 15.34 3.56 5.88
C ALA A 209 15.26 4.55 4.71
N ASN A 210 14.42 4.29 3.73
CA ASN A 210 14.39 4.99 2.44
C ASN A 210 13.04 5.64 2.11
N GLY A 211 12.07 5.55 3.03
CA GLY A 211 10.72 6.07 2.79
C GLY A 211 9.89 5.18 1.87
N ARG A 212 8.62 5.55 1.73
CA ARG A 212 7.61 4.84 0.92
C ARG A 212 7.70 5.27 -0.53
N GLU A 213 7.61 4.32 -1.44
CA GLU A 213 7.54 4.58 -2.87
C GLU A 213 6.11 4.86 -3.31
N ILE A 214 5.91 5.91 -4.09
CA ILE A 214 4.63 6.28 -4.71
C ILE A 214 4.83 6.58 -6.20
N LYS A 215 3.71 6.64 -6.93
CA LYS A 215 3.62 7.08 -8.32
C LYS A 215 2.91 8.44 -8.38
N VAL A 216 3.45 9.37 -9.17
CA VAL A 216 2.88 10.70 -9.36
C VAL A 216 2.66 10.96 -10.84
N ARG A 217 1.44 11.36 -11.21
CA ARG A 217 1.11 11.85 -12.54
C ARG A 217 0.75 13.32 -12.47
N ILE A 218 1.32 14.11 -13.36
CA ILE A 218 0.94 15.50 -13.55
C ILE A 218 0.35 15.62 -14.95
N LYS A 219 -0.86 16.14 -15.04
CA LYS A 219 -1.61 16.37 -16.28
C LYS A 219 -2.10 17.80 -16.31
N LYS A 220 -2.50 18.27 -17.46
CA LYS A 220 -3.20 19.55 -17.59
C LYS A 220 -4.65 19.34 -18.07
N PHE A 221 -5.52 20.28 -17.77
CA PHE A 221 -6.81 20.37 -18.49
C PHE A 221 -6.58 20.86 -19.92
N ASP A 222 -7.32 20.30 -20.88
CA ASP A 222 -7.21 20.69 -22.28
C ASP A 222 -7.57 22.16 -22.50
N SER A 223 -8.48 22.72 -21.69
CA SER A 223 -8.89 24.12 -21.68
C SER A 223 -7.83 25.08 -21.15
N TRP A 224 -6.80 24.60 -20.44
CA TRP A 224 -5.76 25.46 -19.90
C TRP A 224 -4.77 25.85 -21.00
N ALA A 225 -4.59 27.19 -21.18
CA ALA A 225 -3.79 27.75 -22.27
C ALA A 225 -2.28 27.49 -22.14
N SER A 226 -1.78 27.31 -20.92
CA SER A 226 -0.38 26.93 -20.66
C SER A 226 -0.21 25.41 -20.65
N ASP A 227 1.04 24.96 -20.62
CA ASP A 227 1.41 23.55 -20.55
C ASP A 227 2.69 23.36 -19.70
N LEU A 228 3.27 22.16 -19.71
CA LEU A 228 4.45 21.82 -18.92
C LEU A 228 5.77 22.38 -19.51
N GLU A 229 5.77 22.81 -20.78
CA GLU A 229 6.89 23.49 -21.44
C GLU A 229 6.79 25.02 -21.33
N THR A 230 5.65 25.55 -20.83
CA THR A 230 5.47 26.99 -20.60
C THR A 230 6.44 27.49 -19.53
N GLU A 231 7.13 28.59 -19.81
CA GLU A 231 8.04 29.22 -18.86
C GLU A 231 7.29 29.99 -17.77
N PHE A 232 7.68 29.73 -16.52
CA PHE A 232 7.28 30.47 -15.33
C PHE A 232 8.54 30.93 -14.60
N ASP A 233 8.68 32.22 -14.36
CA ASP A 233 9.84 32.84 -13.71
C ASP A 233 11.17 32.45 -14.39
N GLY A 234 11.17 32.36 -15.73
CA GLY A 234 12.32 32.05 -16.56
C GLY A 234 12.77 30.59 -16.63
N GLN A 235 11.92 29.66 -16.17
CA GLN A 235 12.18 28.23 -16.25
C GLN A 235 10.90 27.48 -16.70
N GLU A 236 11.05 26.42 -17.49
CA GLU A 236 9.94 25.55 -17.89
C GLU A 236 9.26 24.93 -16.66
N LEU A 237 7.93 24.88 -16.66
CA LEU A 237 7.15 24.33 -15.56
C LEU A 237 7.52 22.89 -15.22
N GLY A 238 7.80 22.07 -16.24
CA GLY A 238 8.25 20.69 -16.04
C GLY A 238 9.54 20.62 -15.21
N LEU A 239 10.52 21.46 -15.51
CA LEU A 239 11.78 21.54 -14.76
C LEU A 239 11.58 22.08 -13.34
N ILE A 240 10.70 23.07 -13.14
CA ILE A 240 10.32 23.56 -11.81
C ILE A 240 9.78 22.44 -10.95
N ILE A 241 8.94 21.58 -11.53
CA ILE A 241 8.36 20.42 -10.84
C ILE A 241 9.44 19.39 -10.50
N GLU A 242 10.37 19.10 -11.42
CA GLU A 242 11.49 18.17 -11.17
C GLU A 242 12.42 18.69 -10.07
N ASP A 243 12.73 19.96 -10.04
CA ASP A 243 13.53 20.61 -9.00
C ASP A 243 12.85 20.52 -7.63
N TRP A 244 11.51 20.73 -7.61
CA TRP A 244 10.73 20.52 -6.40
C TRP A 244 10.81 19.06 -5.93
N MET A 245 10.64 18.09 -6.85
CA MET A 245 10.74 16.65 -6.53
C MET A 245 12.12 16.32 -5.99
N SER A 246 13.19 16.79 -6.62
CA SER A 246 14.57 16.59 -6.16
C SER A 246 14.80 17.13 -4.74
N SER A 247 14.25 18.29 -4.44
CA SER A 247 14.44 18.95 -3.14
C SER A 247 13.57 18.38 -2.03
N ASN A 248 12.42 17.76 -2.35
CA ASN A 248 11.42 17.36 -1.37
C ASN A 248 11.26 15.84 -1.20
N THR A 249 11.77 15.00 -2.12
CA THR A 249 11.72 13.55 -1.94
C THR A 249 12.83 13.05 -1.02
N VAL A 250 12.67 11.87 -0.45
CA VAL A 250 13.69 11.28 0.44
C VAL A 250 14.97 11.03 -0.36
N LYS A 251 16.04 11.69 0.03
CA LYS A 251 17.36 11.64 -0.66
C LYS A 251 17.29 12.06 -2.14
N GLY A 252 16.34 12.91 -2.52
CA GLY A 252 16.13 13.33 -3.91
C GLY A 252 15.72 12.21 -4.87
N ARG A 253 15.12 11.11 -4.36
CA ARG A 253 14.85 9.91 -5.16
C ARG A 253 13.48 9.96 -5.82
N PHE A 254 13.50 10.04 -7.13
CA PHE A 254 12.39 9.85 -8.05
C PHE A 254 12.93 9.46 -9.43
N SER A 255 12.07 9.03 -10.31
CA SER A 255 12.40 8.73 -11.71
C SER A 255 11.34 9.34 -12.61
N THR A 256 11.72 10.24 -13.52
CA THR A 256 10.84 10.73 -14.59
C THR A 256 10.83 9.70 -15.70
N THR A 257 9.70 9.03 -15.90
CA THR A 257 9.55 7.97 -16.92
C THR A 257 8.88 8.48 -18.18
N ASN A 258 8.17 9.60 -18.10
CA ASN A 258 7.57 10.28 -19.24
C ASN A 258 7.49 11.79 -18.93
N ALA A 259 7.88 12.63 -19.88
CA ALA A 259 7.73 14.07 -19.84
C ALA A 259 7.34 14.58 -21.23
N THR A 260 6.16 15.18 -21.33
CA THR A 260 5.62 15.84 -22.52
C THR A 260 4.96 17.14 -22.10
N ASN A 261 4.57 17.96 -23.07
CA ASN A 261 3.86 19.22 -22.80
C ASN A 261 2.55 19.05 -21.99
N ASN A 262 1.91 17.86 -22.03
CA ASN A 262 0.61 17.63 -21.38
C ASN A 262 0.62 16.64 -20.21
N LEU A 263 1.73 15.90 -20.04
CA LEU A 263 1.83 14.81 -19.09
C LEU A 263 3.26 14.65 -18.58
N MET A 264 3.42 14.58 -17.28
CA MET A 264 4.62 14.03 -16.64
C MET A 264 4.25 12.83 -15.77
N LEU A 265 5.07 11.79 -15.83
CA LEU A 265 4.94 10.58 -15.03
C LEU A 265 6.21 10.36 -14.23
N PHE A 266 6.05 10.34 -12.91
CA PHE A 266 7.11 10.05 -11.98
C PHE A 266 6.85 8.70 -11.31
N GLU A 267 7.83 7.83 -11.36
CA GLU A 267 7.86 6.57 -10.64
C GLU A 267 8.95 6.57 -9.58
N GLN A 268 8.93 5.60 -8.69
CA GLN A 268 9.90 5.47 -7.59
C GLN A 268 10.05 6.73 -6.74
N VAL A 269 9.00 7.52 -6.63
CA VAL A 269 8.99 8.74 -5.81
C VAL A 269 9.01 8.36 -4.33
N ARG A 270 10.13 8.60 -3.65
CA ARG A 270 10.30 8.24 -2.25
C ARG A 270 9.82 9.37 -1.33
N ILE A 271 8.78 9.08 -0.55
CA ILE A 271 8.22 10.01 0.44
C ILE A 271 8.48 9.49 1.87
N PRO A 272 8.65 10.38 2.87
CA PRO A 272 8.83 9.93 4.26
C PRO A 272 7.57 9.25 4.79
N LEU A 273 7.73 8.24 5.66
CA LEU A 273 6.61 7.57 6.33
C LEU A 273 5.91 8.48 7.34
N PHE A 274 6.65 9.40 7.92
CA PHE A 274 6.17 10.36 8.92
C PHE A 274 6.60 11.77 8.53
N ASP A 275 5.79 12.76 8.86
CA ASP A 275 6.17 14.17 8.76
C ASP A 275 7.07 14.60 9.93
N ASP A 276 7.57 15.83 9.89
CA ASP A 276 8.47 16.38 10.91
C ASP A 276 7.85 16.42 12.32
N ASN A 277 6.54 16.31 12.42
CA ASN A 277 5.78 16.24 13.68
C ASN A 277 5.49 14.79 14.12
N GLY A 278 6.01 13.78 13.41
CA GLY A 278 5.77 12.37 13.69
C GLY A 278 4.40 11.84 13.25
N ASN A 279 3.63 12.61 12.46
CA ASN A 279 2.36 12.11 11.91
C ASN A 279 2.61 11.27 10.67
N ALA A 280 1.85 10.17 10.53
CA ALA A 280 1.92 9.33 9.35
C ALA A 280 1.63 10.13 8.07
N THR A 281 2.46 9.93 7.05
CA THR A 281 2.34 10.57 5.75
C THR A 281 1.84 9.58 4.71
N ASP A 282 0.82 9.96 3.96
CA ASP A 282 0.34 9.26 2.78
C ASP A 282 0.67 10.04 1.49
N ALA A 283 0.46 9.39 0.35
CA ALA A 283 0.74 9.97 -0.96
C ALA A 283 -0.01 11.31 -1.19
N ARG A 284 -1.30 11.38 -0.80
CA ARG A 284 -2.13 12.57 -0.96
C ARG A 284 -1.61 13.73 -0.10
N ARG A 285 -1.41 13.47 1.21
CA ARG A 285 -0.94 14.48 2.16
C ARG A 285 0.42 15.03 1.74
N TYR A 286 1.30 14.15 1.28
CA TYR A 286 2.62 14.56 0.84
C TYR A 286 2.55 15.42 -0.42
N MET A 287 1.87 14.97 -1.47
CA MET A 287 1.76 15.69 -2.74
C MET A 287 0.90 16.96 -2.65
N SER A 288 0.13 17.15 -1.57
CA SER A 288 -0.51 18.44 -1.30
C SER A 288 0.50 19.57 -1.06
N LYS A 289 1.74 19.26 -0.72
CA LYS A 289 2.83 20.26 -0.62
C LYS A 289 3.19 20.80 -2.01
N LEU A 290 3.31 19.91 -3.02
CA LEU A 290 3.54 20.35 -4.41
C LEU A 290 2.34 21.15 -4.94
N GLN A 291 1.11 20.68 -4.66
CA GLN A 291 -0.09 21.45 -5.02
C GLN A 291 -0.03 22.88 -4.48
N LYS A 292 0.25 23.06 -3.19
CA LYS A 292 0.35 24.38 -2.56
C LYS A 292 1.50 25.21 -3.14
N PHE A 293 2.63 24.59 -3.45
CA PHE A 293 3.77 25.25 -4.06
C PHE A 293 3.40 25.85 -5.42
N LEU A 294 2.74 25.09 -6.28
CA LEU A 294 2.30 25.56 -7.60
C LEU A 294 1.17 26.61 -7.52
N GLN A 295 0.31 26.52 -6.51
CA GLN A 295 -0.77 27.49 -6.30
C GLN A 295 -0.29 28.82 -5.70
N ALA A 296 0.89 28.84 -5.06
CA ALA A 296 1.47 30.03 -4.48
C ALA A 296 2.13 30.94 -5.52
N ALA A 297 2.42 32.19 -5.14
CA ALA A 297 3.28 33.07 -5.94
C ALA A 297 4.70 32.47 -6.03
N PRO A 298 5.42 32.61 -7.15
CA PRO A 298 5.05 33.41 -8.34
C PRO A 298 4.09 32.68 -9.30
N TYR A 299 3.93 31.37 -9.22
CA TYR A 299 3.29 30.53 -10.24
C TYR A 299 1.77 30.75 -10.34
N LYS A 300 1.06 30.71 -9.20
CA LYS A 300 -0.40 30.89 -9.10
C LYS A 300 -1.21 29.98 -10.04
N ILE A 301 -0.70 28.75 -10.25
CA ILE A 301 -1.33 27.75 -11.12
C ILE A 301 -2.44 27.05 -10.35
N PRO A 302 -3.71 27.03 -10.85
CA PRO A 302 -4.75 26.20 -10.27
C PRO A 302 -4.37 24.72 -10.38
N VAL A 303 -4.49 23.96 -9.29
CA VAL A 303 -4.14 22.55 -9.27
C VAL A 303 -5.20 21.75 -8.55
N LYS A 304 -5.76 20.74 -9.24
CA LYS A 304 -6.64 19.72 -8.63
C LYS A 304 -5.84 18.48 -8.30
N LEU A 305 -5.90 18.02 -7.04
CA LEU A 305 -5.23 16.83 -6.57
C LEU A 305 -6.24 15.70 -6.41
N MET A 306 -5.94 14.54 -6.99
CA MET A 306 -6.74 13.31 -6.93
C MET A 306 -5.83 12.13 -6.53
N THR A 307 -6.42 11.08 -5.97
CA THR A 307 -5.71 9.84 -5.63
C THR A 307 -6.37 8.64 -6.29
N LYS A 308 -5.57 7.65 -6.66
CA LYS A 308 -6.02 6.35 -7.12
C LYS A 308 -5.34 5.27 -6.28
N GLY A 309 -6.13 4.43 -5.61
CA GLY A 309 -5.60 3.50 -4.62
C GLY A 309 -4.86 4.21 -3.48
N LEU A 310 -3.83 3.59 -2.93
CA LEU A 310 -3.00 4.14 -1.85
C LEU A 310 -1.77 4.91 -2.36
N GLY A 311 -1.17 4.47 -3.46
CA GLY A 311 0.16 4.90 -3.89
C GLY A 311 0.21 5.76 -5.14
N GLU A 312 -0.91 6.06 -5.79
CA GLU A 312 -0.91 6.89 -7.00
C GLU A 312 -1.61 8.23 -6.74
N VAL A 313 -0.92 9.31 -7.10
CA VAL A 313 -1.45 10.67 -7.05
C VAL A 313 -1.47 11.27 -8.44
N VAL A 314 -2.56 11.96 -8.76
CA VAL A 314 -2.72 12.72 -10.00
C VAL A 314 -2.94 14.19 -9.65
N LEU A 315 -2.05 15.06 -10.14
CA LEU A 315 -2.24 16.51 -10.12
C LEU A 315 -2.69 16.94 -11.52
N ILE A 316 -3.77 17.72 -11.58
CA ILE A 316 -4.29 18.26 -12.84
C ILE A 316 -4.15 19.78 -12.76
N LEU A 317 -3.36 20.33 -13.67
CA LEU A 317 -3.01 21.74 -13.76
C LEU A 317 -4.05 22.52 -14.57
N GLY A 318 -4.28 23.78 -14.18
CA GLY A 318 -5.23 24.68 -14.82
C GLY A 318 -6.65 24.52 -14.32
N ASP A 319 -7.55 25.34 -14.88
CA ASP A 319 -8.99 25.31 -14.65
C ASP A 319 -9.72 24.64 -15.82
N LYS A 320 -10.87 24.06 -15.51
CA LYS A 320 -11.72 23.36 -16.49
C LYS A 320 -12.59 24.37 -17.26
#